data_e4c0d3cd00eadfe6f04c195cba19020b
#
_entry.id   e4c0d3cd00eadfe6f04c195cba19020b
#
_cell.length_a   1.000
_cell.length_b   1.000
_cell.length_c   1.000
_cell.angle_alpha   90.00
_cell.angle_beta   90.00
_cell.angle_gamma   90.00
#
_symmetry.space_group_name_H-M   'P 1'
#
loop_
_entity.id
_entity.type
_entity.pdbx_description
1 polymer ?
#
loop_
_entity_poly.entity_id
_entity_poly.type
_entity_poly.pdbx_seq_one_letter_code
_entity_poly.pdbx_strand_id
1 'polypeptide(L)'
;MKKMCILATIFLTSISTGAIAADGEFNKECALGLAMNHHVTTDCSVKWTSEDGKVYCFSSEGAKSEFLKDADANRLKAEVFWSQDTSH
;
A
#
# COMPACT_ATOMS: atom_id res chain seq x y z
N MET A 1 -8.22 -24.29 45.45
CA MET A 1 -8.09 -24.06 44.98
C MET A 1 -7.73 -23.69 44.15
N LYS A 2 -7.76 -23.50 43.69
CA LYS A 2 -7.52 -23.22 42.93
C LYS A 2 -7.08 -22.72 42.06
N LYS A 3 -6.98 -22.42 41.54
CA LYS A 3 -6.68 -22.08 40.78
C LYS A 3 -6.39 -21.66 39.84
N MET A 4 -6.33 -21.35 39.44
CA MET A 4 -6.14 -21.10 38.63
C MET A 4 -5.74 -20.60 37.78
N CYS A 5 -5.64 -20.33 37.29
CA CYS A 5 -5.36 -19.98 36.50
C CYS A 5 -5.02 -19.51 35.67
N ILE A 6 -4.85 -19.29 35.20
CA ILE A 6 -4.57 -18.90 34.37
C ILE A 6 -4.21 -18.43 33.54
N LEU A 7 -4.16 -18.23 33.08
CA LEU A 7 -3.88 -17.89 32.32
C LEU A 7 -3.57 -17.45 31.44
N ALA A 8 -3.45 -17.26 31.01
CA ALA A 8 -3.25 -16.93 30.19
C ALA A 8 -2.93 -16.46 29.38
N THR A 9 -2.85 -16.24 28.97
CA THR A 9 -2.62 -15.86 28.18
C THR A 9 -2.30 -15.40 27.26
N ILE A 10 -2.12 -15.23 26.65
CA ILE A 10 -1.87 -14.90 25.81
C ILE A 10 -1.60 -14.38 24.94
N PHE A 11 -1.55 -14.08 24.38
CA PHE A 11 -1.43 -13.67 23.47
C PHE A 11 -1.00 -13.24 22.54
N LEU A 12 -0.81 -12.99 22.00
CA LEU A 12 -0.47 -12.68 21.16
C LEU A 12 -0.26 -12.15 20.34
N THR A 13 -0.15 -11.90 19.84
CA THR A 13 -0.04 -11.44 19.10
C THR A 13 0.40 -11.02 18.21
N SER A 14 0.62 -10.89 17.51
CA SER A 14 1.15 -10.58 16.67
C SER A 14 1.16 -10.07 15.78
N ILE A 15 1.22 -9.86 15.22
CA ILE A 15 1.17 -9.41 14.38
C ILE A 15 1.66 -8.88 13.55
N SER A 16 1.94 -8.81 12.94
CA SER A 16 2.45 -8.40 12.16
C SER A 16 2.51 -7.86 11.33
N THR A 17 2.52 -7.76 10.85
CA THR A 17 2.51 -7.32 10.14
C THR A 17 2.90 -6.69 9.40
N GLY A 18 3.05 -6.32 9.12
CA GLY A 18 3.39 -5.53 8.43
C GLY A 18 3.82 -5.57 7.33
N ALA A 19 3.86 -5.85 6.92
CA ALA A 19 4.23 -6.04 5.94
C ALA A 19 4.40 -5.26 4.95
N ILE A 20 4.41 -4.49 4.74
CA ILE A 20 4.44 -3.84 3.91
C ILE A 20 5.20 -3.46 3.28
N ALA A 21 5.29 -3.33 2.94
CA ALA A 21 5.87 -3.22 2.24
C ALA A 21 6.74 -2.28 1.74
N ALA A 22 8.00 -2.49 1.62
CA ALA A 22 8.90 -1.62 0.93
C ALA A 22 8.49 -1.43 -0.52
N ASP A 23 7.80 -2.41 -1.06
CA ASP A 23 7.40 -2.37 -2.46
C ASP A 23 6.12 -1.58 -2.71
N GLY A 24 5.45 -1.17 -1.65
CA GLY A 24 4.21 -0.43 -1.79
C GLY A 24 3.06 -1.30 -2.23
N GLU A 25 1.93 -0.65 -2.46
CA GLU A 25 0.68 -1.36 -2.77
C GLU A 25 0.69 -2.01 -4.13
N PHE A 26 1.49 -1.52 -5.04
CA PHE A 26 1.47 -1.98 -6.42
C PHE A 26 2.82 -2.53 -6.87
N ASN A 27 3.54 -3.16 -5.96
CA ASN A 27 4.78 -3.86 -6.29
C ASN A 27 5.77 -2.95 -7.01
N LYS A 28 6.03 -1.78 -6.42
CA LYS A 28 6.98 -0.77 -6.92
C LYS A 28 6.51 -0.04 -8.18
N GLU A 29 5.27 -0.25 -8.60
CA GLU A 29 4.79 0.49 -9.75
C GLU A 29 4.27 1.86 -9.34
N CYS A 30 4.38 2.80 -10.25
CA CYS A 30 3.95 4.16 -10.02
C CYS A 30 2.43 4.23 -9.90
N ALA A 31 1.93 4.70 -8.75
CA ALA A 31 0.49 4.75 -8.54
C ALA A 31 -0.21 5.67 -9.53
N LEU A 32 0.44 6.78 -9.90
CA LEU A 32 -0.14 7.67 -10.92
C LEU A 32 -0.23 6.96 -12.26
N GLY A 33 0.82 6.22 -12.62
CA GLY A 33 0.79 5.47 -13.87
C GLY A 33 -0.41 4.54 -13.90
N LEU A 34 -0.62 3.79 -12.83
CA LEU A 34 -1.73 2.86 -12.76
C LEU A 34 -3.08 3.58 -12.84
N ALA A 35 -3.19 4.75 -12.20
CA ALA A 35 -4.41 5.54 -12.30
C ALA A 35 -4.70 5.98 -13.73
N MET A 36 -3.65 6.00 -14.56
CA MET A 36 -3.76 6.37 -15.97
C MET A 36 -3.68 5.17 -16.90
N ASN A 37 -3.83 3.97 -16.34
CA ASN A 37 -3.83 2.69 -17.07
C ASN A 37 -2.47 2.38 -17.70
N HIS A 38 -1.40 2.71 -17.00
CA HIS A 38 -0.04 2.41 -17.44
C HIS A 38 0.73 1.71 -16.35
N HIS A 39 1.63 0.83 -16.76
CA HIS A 39 2.58 0.19 -15.85
C HIS A 39 3.90 0.91 -15.94
N VAL A 40 4.32 1.53 -14.85
CA VAL A 40 5.60 2.25 -14.76
C VAL A 40 6.32 1.77 -13.52
N THR A 41 7.41 1.04 -13.71
CA THR A 41 8.21 0.54 -12.61
C THR A 41 9.00 1.69 -11.99
N THR A 42 9.07 1.69 -10.66
CA THR A 42 9.83 2.72 -9.93
C THR A 42 10.81 2.04 -8.98
N ASP A 43 11.68 2.84 -8.38
CA ASP A 43 12.54 2.37 -7.29
C ASP A 43 11.97 2.69 -5.92
N CYS A 44 10.76 3.22 -5.87
CA CYS A 44 10.07 3.60 -4.63
C CYS A 44 10.82 4.62 -3.78
N SER A 45 11.72 5.38 -4.39
CA SER A 45 12.38 6.45 -3.65
C SER A 45 11.46 7.62 -3.39
N VAL A 46 10.42 7.79 -4.22
CA VAL A 46 9.37 8.78 -4.00
C VAL A 46 8.11 8.01 -3.62
N LYS A 47 7.59 8.29 -2.42
CA LYS A 47 6.43 7.53 -1.94
C LYS A 47 5.54 8.41 -1.08
N TRP A 48 4.32 7.93 -0.87
CA TRP A 48 3.35 8.58 -0.01
C TRP A 48 2.60 7.50 0.76
N THR A 49 2.38 7.76 2.04
CA THR A 49 1.63 6.85 2.89
C THR A 49 0.26 7.46 3.15
N SER A 50 -0.79 6.73 2.81
CA SER A 50 -2.15 7.21 3.02
C SER A 50 -2.55 7.09 4.49
N GLU A 51 -3.71 7.64 4.82
CA GLU A 51 -4.18 7.63 6.20
C GLU A 51 -4.39 6.22 6.74
N ASP A 52 -4.72 5.29 5.86
CA ASP A 52 -4.94 3.91 6.27
C ASP A 52 -3.66 3.09 6.29
N GLY A 53 -2.50 3.74 6.14
CA GLY A 53 -1.21 3.08 6.27
C GLY A 53 -0.66 2.45 5.02
N LYS A 54 -1.36 2.57 3.90
CA LYS A 54 -0.88 1.99 2.65
C LYS A 54 0.14 2.89 2.00
N VAL A 55 1.17 2.28 1.44
CA VAL A 55 2.29 3.00 0.81
C VAL A 55 2.16 2.94 -0.69
N TYR A 56 2.31 4.09 -1.34
CA TYR A 56 2.24 4.19 -2.80
C TYR A 56 3.56 4.78 -3.31
N CYS A 57 4.08 4.19 -4.37
CA CYS A 57 5.33 4.63 -4.97
C CYS A 57 5.06 5.45 -6.22
N PHE A 58 5.99 6.32 -6.58
CA PHE A 58 5.82 7.22 -7.73
C PHE A 58 7.12 7.29 -8.50
N SER A 59 7.01 7.56 -9.78
CA SER A 59 8.19 7.67 -10.64
C SER A 59 8.93 8.99 -10.41
N SER A 60 8.26 10.00 -9.86
CA SER A 60 8.86 11.32 -9.64
C SER A 60 8.02 12.08 -8.63
N GLU A 61 8.60 13.18 -8.11
CA GLU A 61 7.83 14.08 -7.26
C GLU A 61 6.67 14.71 -7.99
N GLY A 62 6.85 14.99 -9.28
CA GLY A 62 5.76 15.51 -10.09
C GLY A 62 4.60 14.55 -10.18
N ALA A 63 4.90 13.27 -10.35
CA ALA A 63 3.86 12.24 -10.38
C ALA A 63 3.12 12.18 -9.06
N LYS A 64 3.87 12.24 -7.95
CA LYS A 64 3.26 12.23 -6.63
C LYS A 64 2.33 13.43 -6.44
N SER A 65 2.81 14.63 -6.82
CA SER A 65 1.98 15.83 -6.68
C SER A 65 0.71 15.74 -7.49
N GLU A 66 0.83 15.23 -8.70
CA GLU A 66 -0.34 15.08 -9.57
C GLU A 66 -1.35 14.11 -8.97
N PHE A 67 -0.86 12.98 -8.46
CA PHE A 67 -1.72 11.99 -7.82
C PHE A 67 -2.46 12.61 -6.63
N LEU A 68 -1.76 13.39 -5.82
CA LEU A 68 -2.33 13.91 -4.59
C LEU A 68 -3.33 15.04 -4.82
N LYS A 69 -3.43 15.56 -6.02
CA LYS A 69 -4.48 16.56 -6.32
C LYS A 69 -5.86 15.97 -6.11
N ASP A 70 -6.02 14.66 -6.28
CA ASP A 70 -7.28 13.98 -6.00
C ASP A 70 -6.95 12.55 -5.60
N ALA A 71 -6.37 12.42 -4.41
CA ALA A 71 -5.80 11.15 -3.98
C ALA A 71 -6.82 10.03 -3.95
N ASP A 72 -8.03 10.30 -3.46
CA ASP A 72 -9.04 9.24 -3.33
C ASP A 72 -9.46 8.72 -4.69
N ALA A 73 -9.73 9.61 -5.64
CA ALA A 73 -10.13 9.20 -6.98
C ALA A 73 -9.00 8.46 -7.68
N ASN A 74 -7.78 8.96 -7.53
CA ASN A 74 -6.63 8.33 -8.19
C ASN A 74 -6.30 6.99 -7.59
N ARG A 75 -6.45 6.84 -6.27
CA ARG A 75 -6.28 5.53 -5.63
C ARG A 75 -7.28 4.54 -6.19
N LEU A 76 -8.54 4.94 -6.30
CA LEU A 76 -9.56 4.04 -6.82
C LEU A 76 -9.25 3.63 -8.25
N LYS A 77 -8.86 4.58 -9.09
CA LYS A 77 -8.51 4.27 -10.48
C LYS A 77 -7.35 3.29 -10.55
N ALA A 78 -6.32 3.52 -9.72
CA ALA A 78 -5.16 2.64 -9.71
C ALA A 78 -5.54 1.25 -9.25
N GLU A 79 -6.36 1.14 -8.21
CA GLU A 79 -6.75 -0.15 -7.67
C GLU A 79 -7.61 -0.93 -8.67
N VAL A 80 -8.51 -0.23 -9.35
CA VAL A 80 -9.35 -0.89 -10.36
C VAL A 80 -8.50 -1.44 -11.49
N PHE A 81 -7.57 -0.63 -12.00
CA PHE A 81 -6.69 -1.10 -13.07
C PHE A 81 -5.83 -2.26 -12.62
N TRP A 82 -5.26 -2.16 -11.43
CA TRP A 82 -4.41 -3.22 -10.87
C TRP A 82 -5.18 -4.52 -10.75
N SER A 83 -6.41 -4.47 -10.26
CA SER A 83 -7.18 -5.68 -10.03
C SER A 83 -7.69 -6.31 -11.33
N GLN A 84 -7.91 -5.48 -12.35
CA GLN A 84 -8.41 -5.98 -13.64
C GLN A 84 -7.30 -6.48 -14.54
N ASP A 85 -6.09 -5.98 -14.37
CA ASP A 85 -4.98 -6.32 -15.23
C ASP A 85 -4.25 -7.53 -14.66
N THR A 86 -4.31 -8.65 -15.34
CA THR A 86 -3.73 -9.89 -14.85
C THR A 86 -2.28 -10.07 -15.25
N SER A 87 -1.69 -9.08 -15.91
CA SER A 87 -0.32 -9.19 -16.37
C SER A 87 0.72 -8.91 -15.27
N HIS A 88 0.29 -8.40 -14.12
CA HIS A 88 1.24 -8.07 -13.05
C HIS A 88 1.63 -9.26 -12.17
#